data_5aede5ed760a9d206b8f740f67b1f76a
#
_entry.id   5aede5ed760a9d206b8f740f67b1f76a
#
_cell.length_a   1.000
_cell.length_b   1.000
_cell.length_c   1.000
_cell.angle_alpha   90.00
_cell.angle_beta   90.00
_cell.angle_gamma   90.00
#
_symmetry.space_group_name_H-M   'P 1'
#
loop_
_entity.id
_entity.type
_entity.pdbx_description
1 polymer ?
#
loop_
_entity_poly.entity_id
_entity_poly.type
_entity_poly.pdbx_seq_one_letter_code
_entity_poly.pdbx_strand_id
1 'polypeptide(L)'
;ITPVELAAILARREAVEKTGLKPEEIGVFSIVPCSSNVTAALTPDGLNRPVLDGAFAIRDVYLRLLSAMKKLRGRELRPLSSSGIMGVGWAYCGGESAARMGERYVAVDGISNVIRMLEEIEDARLPEADFIELNACVQGCVGGCLTVENPYGARMRIKKLMKGLPVSRNRFTFKGEDRDVVKFDYELQ
;
A
#
# COMPACT_ATOMS: atom_id res chain seq x y z
N ILE A 1 -10.03 -9.04 1.14
CA ILE A 1 -9.74 -7.72 1.71
C ILE A 1 -8.32 -7.30 1.35
N THR A 2 -8.14 -6.10 0.86
CA THR A 2 -6.83 -5.58 0.50
C THR A 2 -6.05 -5.12 1.74
N PRO A 3 -4.70 -5.06 1.68
CA PRO A 3 -3.90 -4.52 2.79
C PRO A 3 -4.29 -3.10 3.21
N VAL A 4 -4.74 -2.27 2.26
CA VAL A 4 -5.21 -0.90 2.53
C VAL A 4 -6.50 -0.89 3.32
N GLU A 5 -7.46 -1.75 2.97
CA GLU A 5 -8.72 -1.89 3.70
C GLU A 5 -8.49 -2.40 5.12
N LEU A 6 -7.64 -3.41 5.28
CA LEU A 6 -7.25 -3.92 6.59
C LEU A 6 -6.60 -2.82 7.44
N ALA A 7 -5.66 -2.07 6.87
CA ALA A 7 -5.02 -0.95 7.56
C ALA A 7 -6.03 0.14 7.95
N ALA A 8 -7.05 0.39 7.12
CA ALA A 8 -8.11 1.36 7.43
C ALA A 8 -8.98 0.91 8.61
N ILE A 9 -9.35 -0.38 8.66
CA ILE A 9 -10.10 -0.96 9.78
C ILE A 9 -9.31 -0.81 11.10
N LEU A 10 -8.03 -1.19 11.07
CA LEU A 10 -7.16 -1.11 12.24
C LEU A 10 -6.91 0.34 12.67
N ALA A 11 -6.74 1.26 11.72
CA ALA A 11 -6.57 2.68 12.01
C ALA A 11 -7.82 3.29 12.66
N ARG A 12 -9.02 2.93 12.20
CA ARG A 12 -10.28 3.38 12.80
C ARG A 12 -10.41 2.85 14.23
N ARG A 13 -10.12 1.57 14.47
CA ARG A 13 -10.12 0.97 15.82
C ARG A 13 -9.15 1.71 16.75
N GLU A 14 -7.91 1.93 16.32
CA GLU A 14 -6.92 2.69 17.09
C GLU A 14 -7.37 4.12 17.42
N ALA A 15 -8.05 4.77 16.47
CA ALA A 15 -8.58 6.12 16.67
C ALA A 15 -9.72 6.14 17.69
N VAL A 16 -10.65 5.17 17.63
CA VAL A 16 -11.71 4.98 18.64
C VAL A 16 -11.10 4.82 20.04
N GLU A 17 -10.14 3.94 20.18
CA GLU A 17 -9.47 3.68 21.47
C GLU A 17 -8.77 4.93 22.03
N LYS A 18 -8.15 5.74 21.16
CA LYS A 18 -7.40 6.94 21.57
C LYS A 18 -8.28 8.14 21.87
N THR A 19 -9.40 8.28 21.16
CA THR A 19 -10.24 9.49 21.23
C THR A 19 -11.50 9.30 22.06
N GLY A 20 -11.97 8.06 22.23
CA GLY A 20 -13.26 7.74 22.84
C GLY A 20 -14.47 8.11 21.94
N LEU A 21 -14.23 8.54 20.69
CA LEU A 21 -15.28 8.84 19.73
C LEU A 21 -15.91 7.54 19.20
N LYS A 22 -17.14 7.65 18.70
CA LYS A 22 -17.80 6.52 18.03
C LYS A 22 -17.15 6.26 16.66
N PRO A 23 -17.19 5.04 16.12
CA PRO A 23 -16.64 4.71 14.80
C PRO A 23 -17.17 5.60 13.67
N GLU A 24 -18.45 6.03 13.76
CA GLU A 24 -19.13 6.86 12.77
C GLU A 24 -18.67 8.33 12.79
N GLU A 25 -18.03 8.76 13.87
CA GLU A 25 -17.47 10.11 14.03
C GLU A 25 -16.01 10.19 13.56
N ILE A 26 -15.43 9.06 13.12
CA ILE A 26 -14.03 8.97 12.69
C ILE A 26 -13.98 8.73 11.19
N GLY A 27 -13.41 9.69 10.45
CA GLY A 27 -13.11 9.53 9.03
C GLY A 27 -11.73 8.92 8.81
N VAL A 28 -11.63 7.91 7.95
CA VAL A 28 -10.38 7.28 7.52
C VAL A 28 -10.19 7.49 6.03
N PHE A 29 -9.09 8.12 5.66
CA PHE A 29 -8.78 8.49 4.28
C PHE A 29 -7.44 7.88 3.85
N SER A 30 -7.36 7.46 2.59
CA SER A 30 -6.14 6.97 1.98
C SER A 30 -5.50 8.03 1.08
N ILE A 31 -4.17 8.11 1.06
CA ILE A 31 -3.42 8.90 0.05
C ILE A 31 -2.90 7.91 -0.98
N VAL A 32 -3.35 8.07 -2.23
CA VAL A 32 -3.22 7.03 -3.25
C VAL A 32 -2.45 7.49 -4.49
N PRO A 33 -1.67 6.58 -5.13
CA PRO A 33 -0.87 6.88 -6.30
C PRO A 33 -1.62 6.77 -7.64
N CYS A 34 -2.83 6.18 -7.67
CA CYS A 34 -3.53 5.88 -8.91
C CYS A 34 -5.05 5.94 -8.77
N SER A 35 -5.74 6.06 -9.91
CA SER A 35 -7.20 6.09 -9.98
C SER A 35 -7.85 4.76 -9.58
N SER A 36 -7.20 3.63 -9.85
CA SER A 36 -7.69 2.31 -9.42
C SER A 36 -7.86 2.24 -7.90
N ASN A 37 -6.89 2.76 -7.14
CA ASN A 37 -7.01 2.82 -5.68
C ASN A 37 -8.08 3.81 -5.20
N VAL A 38 -8.38 4.87 -5.97
CA VAL A 38 -9.54 5.74 -5.69
C VAL A 38 -10.84 4.96 -5.85
N THR A 39 -10.98 4.24 -6.96
CA THR A 39 -12.16 3.41 -7.21
C THR A 39 -12.32 2.34 -6.15
N ALA A 40 -11.26 1.59 -5.83
CA ALA A 40 -11.30 0.56 -4.78
C ALA A 40 -11.66 1.11 -3.40
N ALA A 41 -11.27 2.34 -3.07
CA ALA A 41 -11.67 2.98 -1.81
C ALA A 41 -13.16 3.27 -1.74
N LEU A 42 -13.82 3.55 -2.88
CA LEU A 42 -15.24 3.92 -2.96
C LEU A 42 -16.14 2.70 -3.24
N THR A 43 -15.63 1.75 -4.01
CA THR A 43 -16.35 0.52 -4.42
C THR A 43 -15.44 -0.68 -4.20
N PRO A 44 -15.28 -1.13 -2.94
CA PRO A 44 -14.40 -2.25 -2.62
C PRO A 44 -14.97 -3.57 -3.14
N ASP A 45 -14.09 -4.41 -3.71
CA ASP A 45 -14.44 -5.75 -4.11
C ASP A 45 -14.59 -6.68 -2.87
N GLY A 46 -15.68 -7.42 -2.80
CA GLY A 46 -15.91 -8.42 -1.74
C GLY A 46 -16.26 -7.83 -0.37
N LEU A 47 -16.61 -6.56 -0.29
CA LEU A 47 -17.14 -5.92 0.92
C LEU A 47 -18.50 -5.26 0.63
N ASN A 48 -19.47 -5.44 1.52
CA ASN A 48 -20.81 -4.85 1.37
C ASN A 48 -20.84 -3.31 1.46
N ARG A 49 -19.79 -2.71 2.03
CA ARG A 49 -19.64 -1.27 2.15
C ARG A 49 -18.17 -0.85 2.22
N PRO A 50 -17.84 0.36 1.75
CA PRO A 50 -16.48 0.90 1.89
C PRO A 50 -16.05 0.99 3.36
N VAL A 51 -14.78 0.65 3.61
CA VAL A 51 -14.13 0.84 4.92
C VAL A 51 -13.36 2.16 5.00
N LEU A 52 -13.04 2.74 3.83
CA LEU A 52 -12.49 4.08 3.69
C LEU A 52 -13.62 5.09 3.45
N ASP A 53 -13.50 6.27 4.03
CA ASP A 53 -14.42 7.39 3.80
C ASP A 53 -14.04 8.22 2.57
N GLY A 54 -12.88 7.96 2.00
CA GLY A 54 -12.41 8.56 0.76
C GLY A 54 -10.92 8.37 0.49
N ALA A 55 -10.48 8.91 -0.65
CA ALA A 55 -9.10 8.86 -1.07
C ALA A 55 -8.63 10.20 -1.65
N PHE A 56 -7.39 10.57 -1.36
CA PHE A 56 -6.72 11.76 -1.90
C PHE A 56 -5.58 11.34 -2.82
N ALA A 57 -5.47 11.98 -3.97
CA ALA A 57 -4.31 11.75 -4.85
C ALA A 57 -3.03 12.31 -4.23
N ILE A 58 -1.91 11.60 -4.38
CA ILE A 58 -0.59 12.07 -3.92
C ILE A 58 -0.31 13.47 -4.47
N ARG A 59 -0.58 13.73 -5.77
CA ARG A 59 -0.34 15.02 -6.41
C ARG A 59 -1.12 16.19 -5.77
N ASP A 60 -2.33 15.92 -5.24
CA ASP A 60 -3.18 16.97 -4.66
C ASP A 60 -2.72 17.35 -3.25
N VAL A 61 -2.15 16.38 -2.52
CA VAL A 61 -1.58 16.58 -1.18
C VAL A 61 -0.17 17.15 -1.23
N TYR A 62 0.61 16.82 -2.27
CA TYR A 62 2.04 17.10 -2.37
C TYR A 62 2.41 18.58 -2.19
N LEU A 63 1.71 19.50 -2.86
CA LEU A 63 2.04 20.93 -2.77
C LEU A 63 1.81 21.48 -1.36
N ARG A 64 0.74 21.03 -0.68
CA ARG A 64 0.45 21.41 0.71
C ARG A 64 1.49 20.85 1.66
N LEU A 65 1.87 19.58 1.46
CA LEU A 65 2.90 18.90 2.24
C LEU A 65 4.26 19.60 2.08
N LEU A 66 4.65 19.91 0.84
CA LEU A 66 5.91 20.62 0.54
C LEU A 66 5.97 21.99 1.23
N SER A 67 4.87 22.75 1.21
CA SER A 67 4.77 24.04 1.90
C SER A 67 4.92 23.89 3.41
N ALA A 68 4.28 22.89 4.01
CA ALA A 68 4.40 22.59 5.44
C ALA A 68 5.83 22.16 5.82
N MET A 69 6.46 21.31 5.01
CA MET A 69 7.85 20.87 5.22
C MET A 69 8.83 22.04 5.20
N LYS A 70 8.64 23.02 4.29
CA LYS A 70 9.48 24.22 4.25
C LYS A 70 9.42 25.03 5.55
N LYS A 71 8.23 25.11 6.18
CA LYS A 71 8.03 25.81 7.47
C LYS A 71 8.69 25.11 8.65
N LEU A 72 8.90 23.78 8.54
CA LEU A 72 9.52 22.95 9.58
C LEU A 72 11.05 22.85 9.41
N ARG A 73 11.63 23.46 8.39
CA ARG A 73 13.07 23.39 8.12
C ARG A 73 13.88 23.96 9.31
N GLY A 74 14.86 23.19 9.79
CA GLY A 74 15.69 23.57 10.93
C GLY A 74 15.08 23.29 12.30
N ARG A 75 13.90 22.67 12.37
CA ARG A 75 13.32 22.19 13.64
C ARG A 75 13.72 20.74 13.89
N GLU A 76 13.98 20.41 15.13
CA GLU A 76 14.15 19.02 15.55
C GLU A 76 12.78 18.33 15.48
N LEU A 77 12.68 17.30 14.65
CA LEU A 77 11.45 16.56 14.42
C LEU A 77 11.59 15.15 15.00
N ARG A 78 10.59 14.72 15.76
CA ARG A 78 10.50 13.32 16.17
C ARG A 78 10.06 12.46 14.98
N PRO A 79 10.69 11.31 14.75
CA PRO A 79 10.22 10.35 13.76
C PRO A 79 8.81 9.88 14.13
N LEU A 80 7.83 10.15 13.25
CA LEU A 80 6.45 9.71 13.42
C LEU A 80 6.18 8.37 12.69
N SER A 81 7.10 7.96 11.80
CA SER A 81 6.95 6.72 11.05
C SER A 81 7.03 5.50 11.97
N SER A 82 6.06 4.63 11.84
CA SER A 82 6.01 3.32 12.47
C SER A 82 6.19 2.15 11.47
N SER A 83 6.56 2.47 10.22
CA SER A 83 6.79 1.48 9.16
C SER A 83 8.26 1.06 9.07
N GLY A 84 8.49 -0.20 8.70
CA GLY A 84 9.81 -0.73 8.42
C GLY A 84 10.10 -0.85 6.92
N ILE A 85 11.27 -1.41 6.58
CA ILE A 85 11.72 -1.61 5.19
C ILE A 85 10.69 -2.37 4.36
N MET A 86 10.11 -3.43 4.90
CA MET A 86 9.16 -4.29 4.20
C MET A 86 7.94 -3.51 3.72
N GLY A 87 7.26 -2.78 4.61
CA GLY A 87 6.06 -2.03 4.24
C GLY A 87 6.36 -0.87 3.27
N VAL A 88 7.47 -0.15 3.46
CA VAL A 88 7.87 0.94 2.56
C VAL A 88 8.30 0.41 1.19
N GLY A 89 8.88 -0.79 1.13
CA GLY A 89 9.29 -1.46 -0.11
C GLY A 89 8.13 -1.77 -1.05
N TRP A 90 6.92 -1.98 -0.56
CA TRP A 90 5.72 -2.25 -1.39
C TRP A 90 5.37 -1.12 -2.36
N ALA A 91 5.95 0.04 -2.21
CA ALA A 91 5.74 1.16 -3.11
C ALA A 91 6.27 0.94 -4.54
N TYR A 92 7.19 0.00 -4.76
CA TYR A 92 7.77 -0.29 -6.07
C TYR A 92 7.74 -1.79 -6.39
N CYS A 93 7.76 -2.12 -7.69
CA CYS A 93 7.76 -3.49 -8.18
C CYS A 93 8.94 -4.31 -7.63
N GLY A 94 8.66 -5.50 -7.13
CA GLY A 94 9.59 -6.40 -6.45
C GLY A 94 9.68 -6.17 -4.94
N GLY A 95 9.04 -5.14 -4.41
CA GLY A 95 9.07 -4.85 -2.97
C GLY A 95 8.18 -5.76 -2.14
N GLU A 96 7.04 -6.13 -2.67
CA GLU A 96 6.12 -7.09 -2.05
C GLU A 96 6.73 -8.50 -2.04
N SER A 97 7.28 -8.92 -3.19
CA SER A 97 7.99 -10.18 -3.33
C SER A 97 9.19 -10.28 -2.36
N ALA A 98 10.00 -9.23 -2.27
CA ALA A 98 11.14 -9.19 -1.35
C ALA A 98 10.72 -9.28 0.13
N ALA A 99 9.54 -8.75 0.48
CA ALA A 99 9.02 -8.80 1.84
C ALA A 99 8.68 -10.23 2.30
N ARG A 100 8.44 -11.16 1.38
CA ARG A 100 8.19 -12.57 1.68
C ARG A 100 9.46 -13.34 2.08
N MET A 101 10.65 -12.79 1.81
CA MET A 101 11.95 -13.43 2.08
C MET A 101 12.10 -14.85 1.48
N GLY A 102 11.34 -15.14 0.43
CA GLY A 102 11.45 -16.38 -0.34
C GLY A 102 12.43 -16.22 -1.51
N GLU A 103 12.90 -17.32 -2.07
CA GLU A 103 13.84 -17.30 -3.21
C GLU A 103 13.15 -17.45 -4.57
N ARG A 104 12.00 -18.16 -4.61
CA ARG A 104 11.28 -18.48 -5.85
C ARG A 104 10.13 -17.48 -6.06
N TYR A 105 10.46 -16.29 -6.52
CA TYR A 105 9.45 -15.30 -6.89
C TYR A 105 9.77 -14.61 -8.21
N VAL A 106 8.71 -14.09 -8.84
CA VAL A 106 8.79 -13.25 -10.04
C VAL A 106 8.06 -11.95 -9.76
N ALA A 107 8.67 -10.83 -10.13
CA ALA A 107 8.03 -9.52 -10.07
C ALA A 107 8.06 -8.87 -11.46
N VAL A 108 6.90 -8.55 -11.98
CA VAL A 108 6.70 -8.02 -13.34
C VAL A 108 5.98 -6.69 -13.28
N ASP A 109 6.43 -5.73 -14.06
CA ASP A 109 5.82 -4.41 -14.18
C ASP A 109 5.53 -4.01 -15.63
N GLY A 110 4.54 -3.14 -15.78
CA GLY A 110 4.01 -2.70 -17.07
C GLY A 110 3.01 -3.68 -17.67
N ILE A 111 1.83 -3.13 -18.02
CA ILE A 111 0.66 -3.94 -18.43
C ILE A 111 0.96 -4.95 -19.54
N SER A 112 1.76 -4.57 -20.54
CA SER A 112 2.12 -5.48 -21.64
C SER A 112 2.97 -6.66 -21.18
N ASN A 113 3.86 -6.46 -20.21
CA ASN A 113 4.66 -7.54 -19.64
C ASN A 113 3.80 -8.42 -18.72
N VAL A 114 2.87 -7.83 -17.98
CA VAL A 114 1.92 -8.55 -17.13
C VAL A 114 1.05 -9.48 -17.97
N ILE A 115 0.52 -8.99 -19.10
CA ILE A 115 -0.29 -9.83 -20.03
C ILE A 115 0.54 -11.02 -20.51
N ARG A 116 1.76 -10.80 -21.00
CA ARG A 116 2.65 -11.89 -21.45
C ARG A 116 2.95 -12.90 -20.32
N MET A 117 3.15 -12.42 -19.11
CA MET A 117 3.37 -13.30 -17.96
C MET A 117 2.14 -14.16 -17.65
N LEU A 118 0.94 -13.58 -17.75
CA LEU A 118 -0.30 -14.34 -17.57
C LEU A 118 -0.48 -15.42 -18.65
N GLU A 119 -0.11 -15.14 -19.91
CA GLU A 119 -0.08 -16.11 -21.01
C GLU A 119 0.93 -17.25 -20.72
N GLU A 120 2.14 -16.93 -20.20
CA GLU A 120 3.11 -17.96 -19.81
C GLU A 120 2.61 -18.86 -18.66
N ILE A 121 1.84 -18.28 -17.72
CA ILE A 121 1.21 -19.03 -16.63
C ILE A 121 0.10 -19.95 -17.17
N GLU A 122 -0.76 -19.43 -18.05
CA GLU A 122 -1.86 -20.17 -18.66
C GLU A 122 -1.35 -21.38 -19.48
N ASP A 123 -0.26 -21.18 -20.19
CA ASP A 123 0.38 -22.23 -20.99
C ASP A 123 1.28 -23.18 -20.19
N ALA A 124 1.33 -23.03 -18.87
CA ALA A 124 2.19 -23.81 -17.96
C ALA A 124 3.69 -23.78 -18.33
N ARG A 125 4.16 -22.67 -18.93
CA ARG A 125 5.57 -22.49 -19.34
C ARG A 125 6.42 -21.82 -18.26
N LEU A 126 5.79 -21.24 -17.23
CA LEU A 126 6.52 -20.62 -16.12
C LEU A 126 7.17 -21.67 -15.23
N PRO A 127 8.46 -21.53 -14.87
CA PRO A 127 9.09 -22.34 -13.84
C PRO A 127 8.35 -22.21 -12.51
N GLU A 128 8.47 -23.22 -11.63
CA GLU A 128 7.87 -23.18 -10.29
C GLU A 128 8.20 -21.88 -9.56
N ALA A 129 7.18 -21.11 -9.23
CA ALA A 129 7.27 -19.90 -8.44
C ALA A 129 6.32 -20.00 -7.24
N ASP A 130 6.80 -19.61 -6.06
CA ASP A 130 5.99 -19.56 -4.85
C ASP A 130 5.15 -18.28 -4.77
N PHE A 131 5.59 -17.23 -5.49
CA PHE A 131 4.92 -15.96 -5.50
C PHE A 131 5.17 -15.19 -6.80
N ILE A 132 4.10 -14.63 -7.35
CA ILE A 132 4.16 -13.83 -8.58
C ILE A 132 3.54 -12.46 -8.28
N GLU A 133 4.35 -11.41 -8.35
CA GLU A 133 3.93 -10.02 -8.19
C GLU A 133 3.72 -9.40 -9.56
N LEU A 134 2.49 -8.97 -9.86
CA LEU A 134 2.12 -8.36 -11.13
C LEU A 134 1.66 -6.92 -10.93
N ASN A 135 2.39 -5.98 -11.51
CA ASN A 135 2.10 -4.55 -11.42
C ASN A 135 1.76 -3.98 -12.80
N ALA A 136 0.54 -3.47 -13.00
CA ALA A 136 0.16 -2.84 -14.26
C ALA A 136 0.97 -1.57 -14.58
N CYS A 137 1.38 -0.81 -13.55
CA CYS A 137 2.19 0.39 -13.71
C CYS A 137 3.68 0.07 -13.76
N VAL A 138 4.43 0.78 -14.63
CA VAL A 138 5.90 0.66 -14.68
C VAL A 138 6.50 1.08 -13.34
N GLN A 139 7.38 0.26 -12.79
CA GLN A 139 8.00 0.38 -11.46
C GLN A 139 7.02 0.23 -10.28
N GLY A 140 5.80 -0.29 -10.48
CA GLY A 140 4.79 -0.45 -9.44
C GLY A 140 4.09 0.84 -9.04
N CYS A 141 3.66 0.97 -7.80
CA CYS A 141 2.85 2.10 -7.32
C CYS A 141 3.52 3.47 -7.47
N VAL A 142 4.85 3.53 -7.43
CA VAL A 142 5.60 4.80 -7.69
C VAL A 142 5.40 5.32 -9.12
N GLY A 143 4.96 4.47 -10.06
CA GLY A 143 4.61 4.83 -11.44
C GLY A 143 3.14 5.13 -11.67
N GLY A 144 2.34 5.23 -10.61
CA GLY A 144 0.91 5.51 -10.71
C GLY A 144 0.61 6.89 -11.29
N CYS A 145 -0.54 7.02 -11.99
CA CYS A 145 -0.92 8.25 -12.71
C CYS A 145 -1.23 9.46 -11.82
N LEU A 146 -1.35 9.29 -10.50
CA LEU A 146 -1.59 10.35 -9.52
C LEU A 146 -0.34 10.69 -8.70
N THR A 147 0.84 10.24 -9.12
CA THR A 147 2.13 10.58 -8.53
C THR A 147 2.70 11.88 -9.12
N VAL A 148 3.79 12.38 -8.55
CA VAL A 148 4.38 13.70 -8.92
C VAL A 148 5.81 13.60 -9.45
N GLU A 149 6.38 12.40 -9.50
CA GLU A 149 7.79 12.19 -9.86
C GLU A 149 7.94 11.05 -10.88
N ASN A 150 9.05 11.07 -11.61
CA ASN A 150 9.44 9.96 -12.45
C ASN A 150 9.62 8.68 -11.60
N PRO A 151 9.02 7.54 -12.01
CA PRO A 151 8.99 6.32 -11.19
C PRO A 151 10.38 5.77 -10.85
N TYR A 152 11.36 5.91 -11.73
CA TYR A 152 12.74 5.44 -11.47
C TYR A 152 13.41 6.32 -10.41
N GLY A 153 13.22 7.66 -10.47
CA GLY A 153 13.70 8.58 -9.46
C GLY A 153 13.03 8.33 -8.09
N ALA A 154 11.71 8.14 -8.09
CA ALA A 154 10.95 7.82 -6.90
C ALA A 154 11.43 6.51 -6.24
N ARG A 155 11.64 5.44 -7.04
CA ARG A 155 12.19 4.17 -6.56
C ARG A 155 13.56 4.35 -5.91
N MET A 156 14.46 5.14 -6.51
CA MET A 156 15.79 5.42 -5.92
C MET A 156 15.67 6.15 -4.58
N ARG A 157 14.76 7.11 -4.45
CA ARG A 157 14.52 7.84 -3.20
C ARG A 157 13.95 6.93 -2.11
N ILE A 158 13.00 6.06 -2.45
CA ILE A 158 12.45 5.06 -1.53
C ILE A 158 13.53 4.10 -1.05
N LYS A 159 14.36 3.55 -1.95
CA LYS A 159 15.49 2.71 -1.57
C LYS A 159 16.49 3.42 -0.66
N LYS A 160 16.73 4.71 -0.87
CA LYS A 160 17.57 5.52 0.02
C LYS A 160 16.93 5.69 1.41
N LEU A 161 15.63 5.97 1.45
CA LEU A 161 14.86 6.09 2.69
C LEU A 161 14.90 4.79 3.50
N MET A 162 14.73 3.64 2.84
CA MET A 162 14.71 2.32 3.47
C MET A 162 16.01 2.01 4.23
N LYS A 163 17.18 2.55 3.80
CA LYS A 163 18.46 2.32 4.50
C LYS A 163 18.46 2.79 5.95
N GLY A 164 17.60 3.74 6.30
CA GLY A 164 17.48 4.27 7.67
C GLY A 164 16.33 3.66 8.47
N LEU A 165 15.59 2.69 7.92
CA LEU A 165 14.44 2.08 8.57
C LEU A 165 14.76 0.71 9.15
N PRO A 166 14.09 0.31 10.25
CA PRO A 166 14.22 -1.04 10.80
C PRO A 166 13.65 -2.08 9.84
N VAL A 167 14.18 -3.31 9.88
CA VAL A 167 13.77 -4.40 8.98
C VAL A 167 12.31 -4.79 9.19
N SER A 168 11.92 -5.06 10.44
CA SER A 168 10.60 -5.55 10.79
C SER A 168 9.92 -4.63 11.79
N ARG A 169 9.35 -3.54 11.31
CA ARG A 169 8.53 -2.66 12.14
C ARG A 169 7.17 -2.51 11.52
N ASN A 170 6.14 -2.97 12.21
CA ASN A 170 4.75 -2.78 11.82
C ASN A 170 4.08 -1.82 12.81
N ARG A 171 3.22 -0.96 12.28
CA ARG A 171 2.37 -0.11 13.10
C ARG A 171 1.38 -0.92 13.92
N PHE A 172 0.83 -1.95 13.32
CA PHE A 172 -0.16 -2.82 13.93
C PHE A 172 0.45 -4.18 14.25
N THR A 173 0.26 -4.64 15.49
CA THR A 173 0.59 -6.01 15.88
C THR A 173 -0.70 -6.82 15.91
N PHE A 174 -0.78 -7.84 15.07
CA PHE A 174 -1.92 -8.77 15.08
C PHE A 174 -1.89 -9.59 16.36
N LYS A 175 -2.96 -9.50 17.14
CA LYS A 175 -3.27 -10.44 18.22
C LYS A 175 -4.17 -11.54 17.65
N GLY A 176 -4.20 -12.72 18.28
CA GLY A 176 -4.99 -13.87 17.77
C GLY A 176 -6.48 -13.55 17.55
N GLU A 177 -7.04 -12.63 18.31
CA GLU A 177 -8.41 -12.12 18.20
C GLU A 177 -8.66 -11.27 16.93
N ASP A 178 -7.61 -10.76 16.29
CA ASP A 178 -7.74 -9.95 15.08
C ASP A 178 -8.10 -10.77 13.83
N ARG A 179 -8.07 -12.10 13.91
CA ARG A 179 -8.51 -12.99 12.81
C ARG A 179 -9.99 -12.81 12.47
N ASP A 180 -10.81 -12.43 13.43
CA ASP A 180 -12.25 -12.20 13.23
C ASP A 180 -12.55 -10.87 12.51
N VAL A 181 -11.60 -9.94 12.46
CA VAL A 181 -11.71 -8.68 11.71
C VAL A 181 -11.68 -8.91 10.20
N VAL A 182 -11.19 -10.07 9.78
CA VAL A 182 -10.97 -10.47 8.37
C VAL A 182 -12.01 -11.48 7.91
N LYS A 183 -13.22 -11.50 8.48
CA LYS A 183 -14.30 -12.34 7.94
C LYS A 183 -14.77 -11.78 6.61
N PHE A 184 -14.54 -12.57 5.57
CA PHE A 184 -15.02 -12.30 4.23
C PHE A 184 -16.47 -12.77 4.10
N ASP A 185 -17.38 -11.88 3.72
CA ASP A 185 -18.65 -12.28 3.13
C ASP A 185 -18.45 -12.47 1.62
N TYR A 186 -17.74 -13.51 1.24
CA TYR A 186 -17.70 -13.96 -0.15
C TYR A 186 -18.91 -14.86 -0.39
N GLU A 187 -19.96 -14.34 -0.98
CA GLU A 187 -20.83 -15.12 -1.84
C GLU A 187 -20.22 -15.06 -3.24
N LEU A 188 -19.57 -16.15 -3.63
CA LEU A 188 -19.18 -16.38 -5.04
C LEU A 188 -20.48 -16.46 -5.86
N GLN A 189 -20.78 -15.43 -6.64
CA GLN A 189 -21.79 -15.46 -7.69
C GLN A 189 -21.23 -16.17 -8.93
#